data_f54334651852bcfe945a1e78de4213a7
#
_entry.id   f54334651852bcfe945a1e78de4213a7
#
_cell.length_a   1.000
_cell.length_b   1.000
_cell.length_c   1.000
_cell.angle_alpha   90.00
_cell.angle_beta   90.00
_cell.angle_gamma   90.00
#
_symmetry.space_group_name_H-M   'P 1'
#
loop_
_entity.id
_entity.type
_entity.pdbx_description
1 polymer ?
#
loop_
_entity_poly.entity_id
_entity_poly.type
_entity_poly.pdbx_seq_one_letter_code
_entity_poly.pdbx_strand_id
1 'polypeptide(L)'
;MRLLPVALLLAAQGFAQTSATDPVVVSAEHPRLFLRPQRLRLLKRERERESIRWKQFQTLVEGNADFPEPGFANALYFGIAGDEAAGKRAVAWALGAADLRQMAIVFDWCLPAMSKEQQQSLATRIQKRIADTAADDSIPAVRSRMLAAIALFDEVPQGPQQELERDVRSWWLGKMVPAFKAGGGLARDDAYPLWELLHAIRDTANLDLREDDAGFFTDFPIEHLLSNYPAPYPAPENDYFIGASRRTGEPDLRMAALSRAAELAMVALDVNAPETQFLQGWLMHDRFLMRSPFGIPYEFLWANPYQPGLSYVSAPLVFYAADSGRLFIRSGWEENAHWFGVFDGVSQTFADGKATNLNPDLVNAPLALGEATVCLAKNARKFVVTLEDGQPVFILGLQPRQTLLVEVDDEEIYEATADAAGILELEDVPHGKPAGIRLSRPPAGSK
;
A
#
# COMPACT_ATOMS: atom_id res chain seq x y z
N MET A 1 34.34 -5.42 -53.13
CA MET A 1 33.94 -4.54 -51.99
C MET A 1 33.05 -5.35 -51.06
N ARG A 2 33.63 -5.90 -50.00
CA ARG A 2 32.89 -6.73 -49.01
C ARG A 2 32.56 -5.85 -47.83
N LEU A 3 31.26 -5.63 -47.57
CA LEU A 3 30.74 -4.96 -46.38
C LEU A 3 30.71 -5.96 -45.21
N LEU A 4 31.49 -5.69 -44.18
CA LEU A 4 31.42 -6.35 -42.90
C LEU A 4 30.24 -5.77 -42.09
N PRO A 5 29.39 -6.58 -41.45
CA PRO A 5 28.41 -6.08 -40.51
C PRO A 5 29.08 -5.81 -39.14
N VAL A 6 29.01 -4.58 -38.70
CA VAL A 6 29.36 -4.20 -37.31
C VAL A 6 28.22 -4.65 -36.43
N ALA A 7 28.43 -5.73 -35.69
CA ALA A 7 27.53 -6.15 -34.62
C ALA A 7 27.74 -5.25 -33.40
N LEU A 8 26.77 -4.37 -33.12
CA LEU A 8 26.70 -3.60 -31.88
C LEU A 8 26.29 -4.57 -30.74
N LEU A 9 27.26 -5.01 -29.96
CA LEU A 9 27.01 -5.69 -28.68
C LEU A 9 26.51 -4.61 -27.68
N LEU A 10 25.21 -4.49 -27.51
CA LEU A 10 24.60 -3.87 -26.34
C LEU A 10 24.86 -4.79 -25.15
N ALA A 11 25.88 -4.50 -24.38
CA ALA A 11 26.07 -5.06 -23.07
C ALA A 11 24.95 -4.50 -22.16
N ALA A 12 23.86 -5.22 -22.02
CA ALA A 12 22.94 -5.06 -20.91
C ALA A 12 23.74 -5.40 -19.64
N GLN A 13 24.22 -4.38 -18.92
CA GLN A 13 24.67 -4.55 -17.54
C GLN A 13 23.40 -4.80 -16.74
N GLY A 14 22.99 -6.07 -16.65
CA GLY A 14 22.08 -6.54 -15.63
C GLY A 14 22.77 -6.31 -14.29
N PHE A 15 22.33 -5.28 -13.56
CA PHE A 15 22.68 -5.18 -12.16
C PHE A 15 22.07 -6.42 -11.49
N ALA A 16 22.93 -7.30 -10.98
CA ALA A 16 22.47 -8.40 -10.13
C ALA A 16 21.72 -7.77 -8.95
N GLN A 17 20.49 -8.17 -8.75
CA GLN A 17 19.69 -7.74 -7.60
C GLN A 17 20.34 -8.31 -6.34
N THR A 18 20.50 -7.45 -5.32
CA THR A 18 21.14 -7.84 -4.06
C THR A 18 20.12 -8.59 -3.21
N SER A 19 20.48 -9.73 -2.63
CA SER A 19 19.63 -10.48 -1.71
C SER A 19 19.59 -9.80 -0.33
N ALA A 20 18.48 -9.93 0.41
CA ALA A 20 18.36 -9.44 1.79
C ALA A 20 19.38 -10.07 2.77
N THR A 21 20.06 -11.15 2.36
CA THR A 21 21.14 -11.77 3.13
C THR A 21 22.51 -11.15 2.88
N ASP A 22 22.67 -10.36 1.80
CA ASP A 22 23.92 -9.70 1.47
C ASP A 22 24.15 -8.47 2.39
N PRO A 23 25.39 -7.99 2.52
CA PRO A 23 25.66 -6.74 3.24
C PRO A 23 24.91 -5.56 2.58
N VAL A 24 24.22 -4.77 3.39
CA VAL A 24 23.51 -3.58 2.89
C VAL A 24 24.53 -2.48 2.62
N VAL A 25 24.66 -2.10 1.35
CA VAL A 25 25.59 -1.02 0.93
C VAL A 25 24.75 0.13 0.38
N VAL A 26 24.84 1.28 1.02
CA VAL A 26 24.09 2.49 0.67
C VAL A 26 24.93 3.38 -0.25
N SER A 27 24.28 4.02 -1.24
CA SER A 27 24.94 5.01 -2.11
C SER A 27 25.53 6.16 -1.30
N ALA A 28 26.78 6.58 -1.63
CA ALA A 28 27.45 7.68 -0.93
C ALA A 28 26.87 9.07 -1.29
N GLU A 29 26.21 9.23 -2.44
CA GLU A 29 25.74 10.53 -2.92
C GLU A 29 24.42 10.94 -2.30
N HIS A 30 24.32 12.18 -1.82
CA HIS A 30 23.08 12.83 -1.40
C HIS A 30 22.39 13.58 -2.57
N PRO A 31 21.08 13.65 -2.63
CA PRO A 31 20.11 13.03 -1.73
C PRO A 31 19.99 11.51 -1.96
N ARG A 32 19.99 10.75 -0.88
CA ARG A 32 19.84 9.28 -0.87
C ARG A 32 18.38 8.86 -0.87
N LEU A 33 17.56 9.54 -0.07
CA LEU A 33 16.16 9.22 0.14
C LEU A 33 15.30 9.80 -0.99
N PHE A 34 14.57 8.96 -1.70
CA PHE A 34 13.51 9.28 -2.68
C PHE A 34 13.87 10.18 -3.87
N LEU A 35 14.75 11.17 -3.71
CA LEU A 35 15.12 12.13 -4.76
C LEU A 35 16.27 11.65 -5.66
N ARG A 36 16.25 10.37 -6.06
CA ARG A 36 17.22 9.85 -7.03
C ARG A 36 17.17 10.63 -8.35
N PRO A 37 18.24 10.58 -9.15
CA PRO A 37 18.38 11.43 -10.35
C PRO A 37 17.20 11.39 -11.31
N GLN A 38 16.55 10.22 -11.47
CA GLN A 38 15.39 10.10 -12.36
C GLN A 38 14.16 10.85 -11.81
N ARG A 39 13.83 10.64 -10.52
CA ARG A 39 12.72 11.33 -9.87
C ARG A 39 12.98 12.82 -9.77
N LEU A 40 14.19 13.19 -9.37
CA LEU A 40 14.56 14.60 -9.28
C LEU A 40 14.44 15.32 -10.64
N ARG A 41 14.83 14.67 -11.76
CA ARG A 41 14.61 15.22 -13.10
C ARG A 41 13.12 15.37 -13.43
N LEU A 42 12.28 14.40 -13.05
CA LEU A 42 10.84 14.49 -13.24
C LEU A 42 10.26 15.72 -12.52
N LEU A 43 10.54 15.84 -11.23
CA LEU A 43 10.02 16.94 -10.40
C LEU A 43 10.53 18.31 -10.84
N LYS A 44 11.81 18.42 -11.22
CA LYS A 44 12.36 19.66 -11.80
C LYS A 44 11.69 20.03 -13.12
N ARG A 45 11.36 19.04 -13.95
CA ARG A 45 10.60 19.27 -15.19
C ARG A 45 9.18 19.76 -14.92
N GLU A 46 8.51 19.24 -13.87
CA GLU A 46 7.21 19.75 -13.43
C GLU A 46 7.30 21.24 -13.05
N ARG A 47 8.34 21.62 -12.32
CA ARG A 47 8.64 23.02 -11.98
C ARG A 47 8.87 23.87 -13.23
N GLU A 48 9.77 23.44 -14.14
CA GLU A 48 10.12 24.16 -15.38
C GLU A 48 8.91 24.37 -16.29
N ARG A 49 7.96 23.43 -16.30
CA ARG A 49 6.71 23.51 -17.07
C ARG A 49 5.60 24.23 -16.33
N GLU A 50 5.86 24.71 -15.12
CA GLU A 50 4.85 25.34 -14.27
C GLU A 50 3.56 24.52 -14.16
N SER A 51 3.70 23.20 -13.95
CA SER A 51 2.56 22.31 -13.84
C SER A 51 1.61 22.76 -12.72
N ILE A 52 0.34 22.37 -12.82
CA ILE A 52 -0.68 22.73 -11.80
C ILE A 52 -0.22 22.23 -10.42
N ARG A 53 0.33 21.01 -10.32
CA ARG A 53 0.81 20.42 -9.07
C ARG A 53 1.97 21.21 -8.48
N TRP A 54 2.91 21.64 -9.33
CA TRP A 54 4.00 22.52 -8.88
C TRP A 54 3.46 23.86 -8.38
N LYS A 55 2.59 24.52 -9.13
CA LYS A 55 2.01 25.81 -8.74
C LYS A 55 1.23 25.73 -7.43
N GLN A 56 0.48 24.65 -7.21
CA GLN A 56 -0.22 24.43 -5.94
C GLN A 56 0.78 24.30 -4.78
N PHE A 57 1.82 23.49 -4.94
CA PHE A 57 2.85 23.33 -3.92
C PHE A 57 3.60 24.63 -3.66
N GLN A 58 4.02 25.33 -4.70
CA GLN A 58 4.68 26.62 -4.63
C GLN A 58 3.83 27.65 -3.87
N THR A 59 2.55 27.77 -4.22
CA THR A 59 1.63 28.72 -3.56
C THR A 59 1.54 28.48 -2.07
N LEU A 60 1.49 27.22 -1.63
CA LEU A 60 1.45 26.90 -0.20
C LEU A 60 2.76 27.26 0.50
N VAL A 61 3.90 26.93 -0.10
CA VAL A 61 5.22 27.20 0.53
C VAL A 61 5.51 28.70 0.59
N GLU A 62 5.27 29.43 -0.50
CA GLU A 62 5.48 30.90 -0.56
C GLU A 62 4.46 31.66 0.29
N GLY A 63 3.23 31.13 0.41
CA GLY A 63 2.20 31.65 1.32
C GLY A 63 2.42 31.30 2.78
N ASN A 64 3.50 30.58 3.14
CA ASN A 64 3.78 30.09 4.49
C ASN A 64 2.59 29.31 5.10
N ALA A 65 1.99 28.42 4.32
CA ALA A 65 0.92 27.58 4.81
C ALA A 65 1.38 26.76 6.03
N ASP A 66 0.45 26.47 6.93
CA ASP A 66 0.70 25.61 8.08
C ASP A 66 0.72 24.15 7.61
N PHE A 67 1.91 23.65 7.33
CA PHE A 67 2.11 22.26 6.94
C PHE A 67 2.11 21.35 8.18
N PRO A 68 1.31 20.29 8.20
CA PRO A 68 1.39 19.27 9.26
C PRO A 68 2.77 18.57 9.33
N GLU A 69 3.51 18.59 8.21
CA GLU A 69 4.87 18.04 8.11
C GLU A 69 5.83 19.08 7.51
N PRO A 70 6.16 20.13 8.29
CA PRO A 70 6.88 21.30 7.74
C PRO A 70 8.33 20.99 7.35
N GLY A 71 8.98 20.03 8.04
CA GLY A 71 10.32 19.58 7.68
C GLY A 71 10.33 18.95 6.30
N PHE A 72 9.43 18.00 6.04
CA PHE A 72 9.29 17.33 4.76
C PHE A 72 8.93 18.29 3.63
N ALA A 73 7.89 19.13 3.82
CA ALA A 73 7.41 20.04 2.78
C ALA A 73 8.49 21.07 2.37
N ASN A 74 9.12 21.74 3.34
CA ASN A 74 10.16 22.73 3.05
C ASN A 74 11.44 22.09 2.46
N ALA A 75 11.84 20.90 2.92
CA ALA A 75 12.99 20.18 2.36
C ALA A 75 12.74 19.74 0.91
N LEU A 76 11.52 19.24 0.60
CA LEU A 76 11.13 18.89 -0.77
C LEU A 76 11.18 20.12 -1.68
N TYR A 77 10.61 21.23 -1.23
CA TYR A 77 10.62 22.47 -2.00
C TYR A 77 12.05 22.96 -2.25
N PHE A 78 12.92 22.97 -1.23
CA PHE A 78 14.34 23.30 -1.37
C PHE A 78 15.03 22.41 -2.42
N GLY A 79 14.86 21.09 -2.34
CA GLY A 79 15.50 20.13 -3.27
C GLY A 79 15.10 20.34 -4.73
N ILE A 80 13.90 20.87 -4.99
CA ILE A 80 13.38 21.08 -6.34
C ILE A 80 13.59 22.51 -6.83
N ALA A 81 13.30 23.53 -5.99
CA ALA A 81 13.38 24.93 -6.35
C ALA A 81 14.78 25.54 -6.15
N GLY A 82 15.58 24.96 -5.26
CA GLY A 82 16.84 25.58 -4.78
C GLY A 82 16.59 26.79 -3.88
N ASP A 83 15.39 26.90 -3.28
CA ASP A 83 15.03 28.03 -2.42
C ASP A 83 15.72 27.95 -1.06
N GLU A 84 16.72 28.81 -0.88
CA GLU A 84 17.53 28.89 0.35
C GLU A 84 16.69 29.17 1.61
N ALA A 85 15.59 29.94 1.47
CA ALA A 85 14.75 30.26 2.61
C ALA A 85 13.96 29.03 3.08
N ALA A 86 13.43 28.23 2.16
CA ALA A 86 12.79 26.96 2.47
C ALA A 86 13.78 25.97 3.10
N GLY A 87 14.99 25.86 2.55
CA GLY A 87 16.05 25.03 3.14
C GLY A 87 16.36 25.43 4.58
N LYS A 88 16.53 26.73 4.85
CA LYS A 88 16.76 27.24 6.21
C LYS A 88 15.59 26.98 7.16
N ARG A 89 14.33 27.11 6.67
CA ARG A 89 13.14 26.77 7.48
C ARG A 89 13.13 25.27 7.85
N ALA A 90 13.41 24.38 6.87
CA ALA A 90 13.48 22.95 7.12
C ALA A 90 14.54 22.60 8.17
N VAL A 91 15.74 23.14 8.02
CA VAL A 91 16.86 22.92 8.96
C VAL A 91 16.54 23.46 10.36
N ALA A 92 16.02 24.67 10.46
CA ALA A 92 15.64 25.28 11.75
C ALA A 92 14.58 24.42 12.47
N TRP A 93 13.59 23.93 11.73
CA TRP A 93 12.57 23.01 12.26
C TRP A 93 13.20 21.70 12.77
N ALA A 94 14.03 21.05 11.96
CA ALA A 94 14.63 19.75 12.30
C ALA A 94 15.53 19.81 13.52
N LEU A 95 16.23 20.91 13.74
CA LEU A 95 17.06 21.14 14.94
C LEU A 95 16.24 21.23 16.24
N GLY A 96 14.93 21.56 16.17
CA GLY A 96 14.01 21.58 17.32
C GLY A 96 13.06 20.39 17.41
N ALA A 97 12.92 19.60 16.35
CA ALA A 97 11.91 18.56 16.20
C ALA A 97 12.22 17.26 16.94
N ALA A 98 11.19 16.39 17.02
CA ALA A 98 11.28 15.04 17.54
C ALA A 98 10.88 13.96 16.52
N ASP A 99 10.33 14.33 15.36
CA ASP A 99 9.91 13.42 14.31
C ASP A 99 11.13 12.91 13.53
N LEU A 100 11.50 11.65 13.80
CA LEU A 100 12.72 11.03 13.26
C LEU A 100 12.68 10.92 11.73
N ARG A 101 11.50 10.63 11.15
CA ARG A 101 11.33 10.54 9.68
C ARG A 101 11.66 11.86 9.00
N GLN A 102 11.05 12.93 9.46
CA GLN A 102 11.27 14.25 8.86
C GLN A 102 12.67 14.76 9.12
N MET A 103 13.27 14.49 10.32
CA MET A 103 14.66 14.82 10.62
C MET A 103 15.63 14.14 9.65
N ALA A 104 15.40 12.86 9.33
CA ALA A 104 16.20 12.11 8.35
C ALA A 104 16.10 12.71 6.94
N ILE A 105 14.88 13.03 6.49
CA ILE A 105 14.64 13.65 5.18
C ILE A 105 15.32 15.03 5.10
N VAL A 106 15.18 15.86 6.13
CA VAL A 106 15.82 17.18 6.16
C VAL A 106 17.33 17.06 6.16
N PHE A 107 17.88 16.12 6.93
CA PHE A 107 19.34 15.88 6.93
C PHE A 107 19.82 15.54 5.52
N ASP A 108 19.17 14.59 4.86
CA ASP A 108 19.56 14.09 3.55
C ASP A 108 19.39 15.15 2.43
N TRP A 109 18.25 15.85 2.42
CA TRP A 109 17.92 16.77 1.30
C TRP A 109 18.48 18.17 1.47
N CYS A 110 18.63 18.63 2.71
CA CYS A 110 19.10 19.97 3.01
C CYS A 110 20.58 20.02 3.44
N LEU A 111 21.36 18.97 3.24
CA LEU A 111 22.79 18.93 3.59
C LEU A 111 23.54 20.16 3.04
N PRO A 112 23.33 20.62 1.79
CA PRO A 112 23.99 21.82 1.27
C PRO A 112 23.56 23.14 1.94
N ALA A 113 22.41 23.16 2.60
CA ALA A 113 21.89 24.35 3.28
C ALA A 113 22.31 24.43 4.76
N MET A 114 23.06 23.43 5.27
CA MET A 114 23.50 23.34 6.67
C MET A 114 24.95 23.75 6.85
N SER A 115 25.26 24.47 7.93
CA SER A 115 26.65 24.61 8.40
C SER A 115 27.14 23.25 8.95
N LYS A 116 28.47 23.11 9.08
CA LYS A 116 29.12 21.91 9.69
C LYS A 116 28.58 21.63 11.09
N GLU A 117 28.41 22.69 11.90
CA GLU A 117 27.87 22.59 13.25
C GLU A 117 26.42 22.13 13.28
N GLN A 118 25.60 22.59 12.32
CA GLN A 118 24.21 22.15 12.17
C GLN A 118 24.12 20.70 11.73
N GLN A 119 24.95 20.27 10.78
CA GLN A 119 25.05 18.88 10.35
C GLN A 119 25.40 17.97 11.55
N GLN A 120 26.42 18.33 12.33
CA GLN A 120 26.86 17.56 13.48
C GLN A 120 25.80 17.50 14.58
N SER A 121 25.16 18.65 14.86
CA SER A 121 24.06 18.74 15.84
C SER A 121 22.87 17.88 15.45
N LEU A 122 22.43 17.96 14.18
CA LEU A 122 21.29 17.21 13.70
C LEU A 122 21.62 15.70 13.65
N ALA A 123 22.81 15.31 13.18
CA ALA A 123 23.24 13.91 13.18
C ALA A 123 23.23 13.29 14.60
N THR A 124 23.76 14.02 15.59
CA THR A 124 23.72 13.57 16.99
C THR A 124 22.31 13.38 17.51
N ARG A 125 21.39 14.29 17.17
CA ARG A 125 19.98 14.19 17.56
C ARG A 125 19.29 13.00 16.90
N ILE A 126 19.55 12.78 15.61
CA ILE A 126 19.01 11.64 14.87
C ILE A 126 19.48 10.33 15.49
N GLN A 127 20.79 10.19 15.79
CA GLN A 127 21.32 9.00 16.46
C GLN A 127 20.66 8.73 17.80
N LYS A 128 20.47 9.79 18.62
CA LYS A 128 19.73 9.64 19.87
C LYS A 128 18.31 9.14 19.64
N ARG A 129 17.58 9.69 18.66
CA ARG A 129 16.22 9.27 18.35
C ARG A 129 16.14 7.83 17.82
N ILE A 130 17.12 7.38 17.05
CA ILE A 130 17.22 5.96 16.65
C ILE A 130 17.30 5.09 17.91
N ALA A 131 18.17 5.43 18.85
CA ALA A 131 18.34 4.67 20.10
C ALA A 131 17.05 4.71 20.96
N ASP A 132 16.41 5.87 21.09
CA ASP A 132 15.18 6.04 21.87
C ASP A 132 14.00 5.20 21.32
N THR A 133 14.00 4.89 20.02
CA THR A 133 12.95 4.12 19.33
C THR A 133 13.32 2.68 19.02
N ALA A 134 14.50 2.21 19.48
CA ALA A 134 15.04 0.90 19.11
C ALA A 134 14.17 -0.30 19.52
N ALA A 135 13.33 -0.15 20.55
CA ALA A 135 12.43 -1.20 21.03
C ALA A 135 11.05 -1.18 20.36
N ASP A 136 10.74 -0.16 19.54
CA ASP A 136 9.46 -0.06 18.83
C ASP A 136 9.56 -0.74 17.46
N ASP A 137 8.92 -1.88 17.33
CA ASP A 137 8.88 -2.72 16.11
C ASP A 137 7.70 -2.41 15.19
N SER A 138 6.95 -1.34 15.42
CA SER A 138 5.90 -0.90 14.51
C SER A 138 6.47 -0.47 13.16
N ILE A 139 5.73 -0.70 12.08
CA ILE A 139 6.17 -0.34 10.72
C ILE A 139 6.58 1.15 10.63
N PRO A 140 5.82 2.12 11.18
CA PRO A 140 6.22 3.52 11.14
C PRO A 140 7.53 3.82 11.90
N ALA A 141 7.78 3.12 13.03
CA ALA A 141 9.01 3.30 13.80
C ALA A 141 10.22 2.73 13.07
N VAL A 142 10.11 1.48 12.57
CA VAL A 142 11.18 0.85 11.78
C VAL A 142 11.48 1.65 10.52
N ARG A 143 10.43 2.07 9.76
CA ARG A 143 10.59 2.96 8.62
C ARG A 143 11.41 4.20 8.98
N SER A 144 11.08 4.86 10.09
CA SER A 144 11.75 6.09 10.49
C SER A 144 13.23 5.85 10.87
N ARG A 145 13.53 4.71 11.54
CA ARG A 145 14.92 4.31 11.84
C ARG A 145 15.71 3.99 10.58
N MET A 146 15.12 3.22 9.66
CA MET A 146 15.81 2.86 8.41
C MET A 146 16.12 4.10 7.55
N LEU A 147 15.16 5.04 7.42
CA LEU A 147 15.40 6.31 6.73
C LEU A 147 16.55 7.10 7.40
N ALA A 148 16.55 7.16 8.73
CA ALA A 148 17.59 7.83 9.49
C ALA A 148 18.97 7.16 9.35
N ALA A 149 19.01 5.83 9.36
CA ALA A 149 20.22 5.06 9.13
C ALA A 149 20.78 5.27 7.72
N ILE A 150 19.92 5.31 6.70
CA ILE A 150 20.30 5.62 5.32
C ILE A 150 20.87 7.04 5.21
N ALA A 151 20.19 8.03 5.80
CA ALA A 151 20.61 9.42 5.75
C ALA A 151 21.99 9.63 6.39
N LEU A 152 22.30 8.90 7.48
CA LEU A 152 23.54 9.01 8.23
C LEU A 152 24.64 8.00 7.84
N PHE A 153 24.44 7.17 6.85
CA PHE A 153 25.22 5.95 6.60
C PHE A 153 26.76 6.18 6.65
N ASP A 154 27.27 7.18 5.94
CA ASP A 154 28.69 7.52 5.88
C ASP A 154 29.05 8.77 6.73
N GLU A 155 28.05 9.45 7.27
CA GLU A 155 28.25 10.70 8.02
C GLU A 155 28.66 10.45 9.49
N VAL A 156 28.38 9.22 9.95
CA VAL A 156 28.68 8.81 11.32
C VAL A 156 29.36 7.44 11.32
N PRO A 157 30.55 7.29 11.98
CA PRO A 157 31.19 6.00 12.08
C PRO A 157 30.34 5.00 12.86
N GLN A 158 30.13 3.79 12.31
CA GLN A 158 29.38 2.71 12.93
C GLN A 158 27.92 3.10 13.30
N GLY A 159 27.13 2.20 13.81
CA GLY A 159 25.75 2.45 14.23
C GLY A 159 24.72 2.43 13.08
N PRO A 160 24.71 3.39 12.14
CA PRO A 160 23.72 3.40 11.06
C PRO A 160 23.69 2.13 10.21
N GLN A 161 24.85 1.60 9.83
CA GLN A 161 24.93 0.34 9.08
C GLN A 161 24.41 -0.84 9.90
N GLN A 162 24.79 -0.94 11.18
CA GLN A 162 24.34 -2.01 12.07
C GLN A 162 22.83 -1.94 12.31
N GLU A 163 22.28 -0.74 12.44
CA GLU A 163 20.85 -0.51 12.58
C GLU A 163 20.09 -1.01 11.34
N LEU A 164 20.55 -0.62 10.15
CA LEU A 164 19.95 -1.00 8.89
C LEU A 164 20.00 -2.52 8.67
N GLU A 165 21.17 -3.15 8.92
CA GLU A 165 21.30 -4.60 8.82
C GLU A 165 20.44 -5.34 9.86
N ARG A 166 20.31 -4.81 11.08
CA ARG A 166 19.41 -5.37 12.09
C ARG A 166 17.97 -5.32 11.63
N ASP A 167 17.50 -4.16 11.15
CA ASP A 167 16.10 -3.98 10.74
C ASP A 167 15.78 -4.82 9.50
N VAL A 168 16.68 -4.97 8.53
CA VAL A 168 16.51 -5.86 7.39
C VAL A 168 16.49 -7.34 7.83
N ARG A 169 17.44 -7.79 8.66
CA ARG A 169 17.56 -9.21 8.99
C ARG A 169 16.60 -9.65 10.08
N SER A 170 16.51 -8.90 11.19
CA SER A 170 15.72 -9.35 12.34
C SER A 170 14.26 -8.97 12.23
N TRP A 171 13.97 -7.76 11.77
CA TRP A 171 12.62 -7.29 11.67
C TRP A 171 11.97 -7.74 10.34
N TRP A 172 12.59 -7.48 9.20
CA TRP A 172 11.99 -7.84 7.91
C TRP A 172 11.96 -9.35 7.70
N LEU A 173 13.12 -9.99 7.60
CA LEU A 173 13.19 -11.45 7.37
C LEU A 173 12.72 -12.29 8.57
N GLY A 174 12.94 -11.81 9.79
CA GLY A 174 12.62 -12.57 11.01
C GLY A 174 11.19 -12.38 11.51
N LYS A 175 10.50 -11.29 11.15
CA LYS A 175 9.17 -10.97 11.68
C LYS A 175 8.14 -10.69 10.59
N MET A 176 8.41 -9.74 9.65
CA MET A 176 7.40 -9.31 8.67
C MET A 176 7.11 -10.36 7.62
N VAL A 177 8.13 -10.91 6.98
CA VAL A 177 7.97 -11.95 5.96
C VAL A 177 7.25 -13.19 6.51
N PRO A 178 7.62 -13.75 7.68
CA PRO A 178 6.85 -14.84 8.30
C PRO A 178 5.40 -14.47 8.61
N ALA A 179 5.14 -13.22 9.04
CA ALA A 179 3.78 -12.76 9.32
C ALA A 179 2.93 -12.71 8.04
N PHE A 180 3.45 -12.16 6.94
CA PHE A 180 2.74 -12.13 5.66
C PHE A 180 2.49 -13.55 5.12
N LYS A 181 3.49 -14.42 5.12
CA LYS A 181 3.36 -15.84 4.72
C LYS A 181 2.38 -16.65 5.58
N ALA A 182 2.12 -16.20 6.80
CA ALA A 182 1.09 -16.79 7.66
C ALA A 182 -0.30 -16.15 7.47
N GLY A 183 -0.49 -15.33 6.43
CA GLY A 183 -1.74 -14.64 6.14
C GLY A 183 -1.94 -13.35 6.95
N GLY A 184 -0.89 -12.79 7.54
CA GLY A 184 -0.96 -11.48 8.20
C GLY A 184 -1.22 -10.38 7.17
N GLY A 185 -2.35 -9.66 7.32
CA GLY A 185 -2.66 -8.49 6.51
C GLY A 185 -1.86 -7.25 6.93
N LEU A 186 -1.81 -6.26 6.06
CA LEU A 186 -1.27 -4.94 6.35
C LEU A 186 -2.39 -3.99 6.77
N ALA A 187 -2.24 -3.34 7.93
CA ALA A 187 -3.17 -2.30 8.33
C ALA A 187 -3.06 -1.09 7.37
N ARG A 188 -4.19 -0.43 7.10
CA ARG A 188 -4.22 0.65 6.10
C ARG A 188 -3.34 1.84 6.49
N ASP A 189 -3.20 2.15 7.76
CA ASP A 189 -2.31 3.20 8.30
C ASP A 189 -0.83 2.82 8.23
N ASP A 190 -0.50 1.54 8.13
CA ASP A 190 0.85 1.05 7.94
C ASP A 190 1.27 0.97 6.45
N ALA A 191 0.30 1.09 5.53
CA ALA A 191 0.59 0.95 4.11
C ALA A 191 1.60 2.00 3.61
N TYR A 192 1.34 3.30 3.82
CA TYR A 192 2.29 4.33 3.37
C TYR A 192 3.68 4.18 4.02
N PRO A 193 3.80 4.03 5.35
CA PRO A 193 5.10 3.79 5.99
C PRO A 193 5.87 2.60 5.40
N LEU A 194 5.18 1.49 5.11
CA LEU A 194 5.84 0.33 4.49
C LEU A 194 6.35 0.65 3.09
N TRP A 195 5.50 1.22 2.22
CA TRP A 195 5.91 1.53 0.85
C TRP A 195 7.01 2.60 0.79
N GLU A 196 7.00 3.57 1.71
CA GLU A 196 8.06 4.54 1.84
C GLU A 196 9.41 3.89 2.23
N LEU A 197 9.38 2.91 3.15
CA LEU A 197 10.54 2.12 3.53
C LEU A 197 11.08 1.31 2.33
N LEU A 198 10.19 0.60 1.61
CA LEU A 198 10.58 -0.21 0.44
C LEU A 198 11.25 0.64 -0.64
N HIS A 199 10.72 1.84 -0.90
CA HIS A 199 11.40 2.79 -1.79
C HIS A 199 12.79 3.17 -1.33
N ALA A 200 12.94 3.52 -0.05
CA ALA A 200 14.22 3.96 0.48
C ALA A 200 15.30 2.88 0.33
N ILE A 201 15.00 1.65 0.71
CA ILE A 201 15.93 0.52 0.63
C ILE A 201 16.24 0.18 -0.82
N ARG A 202 15.22 0.01 -1.67
CA ARG A 202 15.45 -0.34 -3.07
C ARG A 202 16.25 0.74 -3.79
N ASP A 203 15.90 2.00 -3.58
CA ASP A 203 16.50 3.10 -4.28
C ASP A 203 17.94 3.40 -3.84
N THR A 204 18.31 3.10 -2.61
CA THR A 204 19.65 3.40 -2.07
C THR A 204 20.57 2.20 -1.94
N ALA A 205 20.05 1.03 -1.64
CA ALA A 205 20.83 -0.18 -1.45
C ALA A 205 20.66 -1.22 -2.59
N ASN A 206 19.83 -0.91 -3.60
CA ASN A 206 19.49 -1.84 -4.69
C ASN A 206 18.97 -3.19 -4.18
N LEU A 207 18.25 -3.17 -3.05
CA LEU A 207 17.67 -4.34 -2.40
C LEU A 207 16.14 -4.23 -2.44
N ASP A 208 15.49 -5.11 -3.21
CA ASP A 208 14.04 -5.18 -3.25
C ASP A 208 13.52 -6.19 -2.24
N LEU A 209 13.10 -5.70 -1.08
CA LEU A 209 12.58 -6.52 0.01
C LEU A 209 11.28 -7.26 -0.36
N ARG A 210 10.57 -6.85 -1.41
CA ARG A 210 9.33 -7.51 -1.85
C ARG A 210 9.58 -8.92 -2.41
N GLU A 211 10.80 -9.21 -2.87
CA GLU A 211 11.16 -10.53 -3.40
C GLU A 211 11.06 -11.64 -2.34
N ASP A 212 11.15 -11.30 -1.06
CA ASP A 212 11.03 -12.27 0.03
C ASP A 212 9.60 -12.80 0.21
N ASP A 213 8.60 -12.06 -0.31
CA ASP A 213 7.19 -12.47 -0.40
C ASP A 213 6.49 -11.81 -1.59
N ALA A 214 6.87 -12.20 -2.80
CA ALA A 214 6.37 -11.60 -4.03
C ALA A 214 4.83 -11.73 -4.17
N GLY A 215 4.24 -12.81 -3.67
CA GLY A 215 2.79 -13.04 -3.71
C GLY A 215 2.02 -11.94 -2.99
N PHE A 216 2.38 -11.65 -1.73
CA PHE A 216 1.75 -10.59 -0.96
C PHE A 216 1.81 -9.23 -1.68
N PHE A 217 2.96 -8.87 -2.24
CA PHE A 217 3.13 -7.57 -2.90
C PHE A 217 2.49 -7.48 -4.29
N THR A 218 2.25 -8.61 -4.94
CA THR A 218 1.47 -8.68 -6.19
C THR A 218 -0.02 -8.46 -5.91
N ASP A 219 -0.54 -9.06 -4.86
CA ASP A 219 -1.96 -9.04 -4.53
C ASP A 219 -2.40 -7.73 -3.83
N PHE A 220 -1.50 -7.14 -3.03
CA PHE A 220 -1.83 -6.01 -2.18
C PHE A 220 -2.41 -4.78 -2.91
N PRO A 221 -1.95 -4.35 -4.10
CA PRO A 221 -2.54 -3.21 -4.81
C PRO A 221 -4.03 -3.42 -5.13
N ILE A 222 -4.43 -4.62 -5.53
CA ILE A 222 -5.84 -4.95 -5.82
C ILE A 222 -6.64 -5.07 -4.53
N GLU A 223 -6.11 -5.74 -3.50
CA GLU A 223 -6.72 -5.77 -2.17
C GLU A 223 -6.97 -4.35 -1.65
N HIS A 224 -5.96 -3.49 -1.71
CA HIS A 224 -6.05 -2.11 -1.26
C HIS A 224 -7.11 -1.32 -2.03
N LEU A 225 -7.17 -1.48 -3.35
CA LEU A 225 -8.15 -0.81 -4.21
C LEU A 225 -9.58 -1.29 -3.90
N LEU A 226 -9.80 -2.61 -3.84
CA LEU A 226 -11.11 -3.19 -3.57
C LEU A 226 -11.60 -2.96 -2.14
N SER A 227 -10.70 -2.74 -1.20
CA SER A 227 -11.06 -2.41 0.18
C SER A 227 -11.49 -0.94 0.38
N ASN A 228 -11.49 -0.08 -0.66
CA ASN A 228 -12.14 1.23 -0.61
C ASN A 228 -13.65 1.09 -0.82
N TYR A 229 -14.45 1.92 -0.15
CA TYR A 229 -15.86 2.03 -0.48
C TYR A 229 -16.05 2.61 -1.88
N PRO A 230 -17.12 2.23 -2.61
CA PRO A 230 -17.37 2.70 -3.97
C PRO A 230 -17.52 4.21 -4.12
N ALA A 231 -18.30 4.84 -3.24
CA ALA A 231 -18.53 6.28 -3.29
C ALA A 231 -17.48 7.04 -2.49
N PRO A 232 -16.95 8.16 -3.01
CA PRO A 232 -16.08 9.02 -2.26
C PRO A 232 -16.84 9.76 -1.16
N TYR A 233 -16.13 10.15 -0.12
CA TYR A 233 -16.61 11.00 0.96
C TYR A 233 -16.30 12.47 0.62
N PRO A 234 -17.31 13.36 0.50
CA PRO A 234 -17.08 14.75 0.15
C PRO A 234 -16.52 15.55 1.33
N ALA A 235 -15.46 16.32 1.08
CA ALA A 235 -14.91 17.27 2.03
C ALA A 235 -14.67 18.63 1.32
N PRO A 236 -14.46 19.74 2.06
CA PRO A 236 -14.34 21.08 1.46
C PRO A 236 -13.21 21.21 0.44
N GLU A 237 -12.09 20.52 0.67
CA GLU A 237 -10.90 20.61 -0.18
C GLU A 237 -10.82 19.54 -1.26
N ASN A 238 -11.48 18.39 -1.05
CA ASN A 238 -11.41 17.25 -1.99
C ASN A 238 -12.48 16.18 -1.68
N ASP A 239 -12.74 15.30 -2.65
CA ASP A 239 -13.45 14.05 -2.43
C ASP A 239 -12.45 12.94 -2.08
N TYR A 240 -12.70 12.21 -0.98
CA TYR A 240 -11.81 11.17 -0.47
C TYR A 240 -12.41 9.80 -0.64
N PHE A 241 -11.69 8.88 -1.30
CA PHE A 241 -12.02 7.47 -1.22
C PHE A 241 -11.60 6.92 0.15
N ILE A 242 -12.54 6.33 0.84
CA ILE A 242 -12.38 5.86 2.22
C ILE A 242 -12.22 4.35 2.21
N GLY A 243 -11.15 3.88 2.82
CA GLY A 243 -10.95 2.46 3.06
C GLY A 243 -11.92 1.91 4.10
N ALA A 244 -12.30 0.64 3.91
CA ALA A 244 -13.16 -0.07 4.84
C ALA A 244 -12.58 -0.04 6.27
N SER A 245 -13.43 0.23 7.23
CA SER A 245 -13.08 0.35 8.64
C SER A 245 -14.13 -0.34 9.52
N ARG A 246 -13.67 -0.96 10.62
CA ARG A 246 -14.59 -1.51 11.64
C ARG A 246 -15.53 -0.45 12.23
N ARG A 247 -15.13 0.80 12.20
CA ARG A 247 -15.93 1.93 12.69
C ARG A 247 -16.72 2.53 11.52
N THR A 248 -18.05 2.52 11.67
CA THR A 248 -18.97 3.18 10.75
C THR A 248 -19.31 4.57 11.30
N GLY A 249 -18.53 5.56 10.98
CA GLY A 249 -18.74 6.94 11.46
C GLY A 249 -18.08 7.92 10.51
N GLU A 250 -17.86 9.14 10.95
CA GLU A 250 -17.08 10.11 10.18
C GLU A 250 -15.68 9.57 9.93
N PRO A 251 -15.21 9.56 8.67
CA PRO A 251 -13.91 9.04 8.31
C PRO A 251 -12.78 9.96 8.78
N ASP A 252 -11.63 9.38 9.07
CA ASP A 252 -10.39 10.12 9.28
C ASP A 252 -9.80 10.51 7.90
N LEU A 253 -9.97 11.78 7.53
CA LEU A 253 -9.50 12.30 6.24
C LEU A 253 -7.97 12.33 6.12
N ARG A 254 -7.25 12.42 7.24
CA ARG A 254 -5.79 12.29 7.23
C ARG A 254 -5.38 10.87 6.87
N MET A 255 -6.05 9.87 7.41
CA MET A 255 -5.84 8.47 7.04
C MET A 255 -6.19 8.20 5.57
N ALA A 256 -7.28 8.80 5.07
CA ALA A 256 -7.62 8.71 3.65
C ALA A 256 -6.54 9.32 2.75
N ALA A 257 -5.98 10.46 3.14
CA ALA A 257 -4.85 11.08 2.42
C ALA A 257 -3.57 10.23 2.47
N LEU A 258 -3.25 9.60 3.62
CA LEU A 258 -2.12 8.65 3.71
C LEU A 258 -2.36 7.38 2.88
N SER A 259 -3.58 6.88 2.82
CA SER A 259 -3.96 5.77 1.94
C SER A 259 -3.70 6.13 0.47
N ARG A 260 -4.08 7.33 0.04
CA ARG A 260 -3.78 7.84 -1.30
C ARG A 260 -2.28 7.98 -1.54
N ALA A 261 -1.52 8.45 -0.55
CA ALA A 261 -0.06 8.52 -0.65
C ALA A 261 0.58 7.12 -0.80
N ALA A 262 0.02 6.11 -0.13
CA ALA A 262 0.44 4.71 -0.30
C ALA A 262 0.19 4.22 -1.74
N GLU A 263 -0.98 4.50 -2.31
CA GLU A 263 -1.34 4.14 -3.68
C GLU A 263 -0.36 4.77 -4.69
N LEU A 264 -0.06 6.05 -4.55
CA LEU A 264 0.91 6.75 -5.38
C LEU A 264 2.33 6.16 -5.23
N ALA A 265 2.72 5.77 -4.01
CA ALA A 265 4.01 5.14 -3.74
C ALA A 265 4.06 3.72 -4.34
N MET A 266 2.99 2.91 -4.24
CA MET A 266 2.90 1.60 -4.90
C MET A 266 3.15 1.70 -6.40
N VAL A 267 2.44 2.58 -7.08
CA VAL A 267 2.60 2.83 -8.52
C VAL A 267 4.02 3.30 -8.85
N ALA A 268 4.59 4.18 -8.05
CA ALA A 268 5.95 4.68 -8.27
C ALA A 268 7.04 3.63 -8.03
N LEU A 269 6.76 2.60 -7.23
CA LEU A 269 7.69 1.50 -6.96
C LEU A 269 7.73 0.50 -8.11
N ASP A 270 6.57 0.09 -8.64
CA ASP A 270 6.49 -0.86 -9.74
C ASP A 270 5.55 -0.36 -10.85
N VAL A 271 6.14 0.27 -11.85
CA VAL A 271 5.40 0.93 -12.94
C VAL A 271 4.89 -0.02 -14.02
N ASN A 272 5.34 -1.27 -14.02
CA ASN A 272 5.06 -2.22 -15.10
C ASN A 272 4.14 -3.37 -14.70
N ALA A 273 3.91 -3.59 -13.41
CA ALA A 273 3.01 -4.64 -12.94
C ALA A 273 1.55 -4.29 -13.28
N PRO A 274 0.75 -5.24 -13.78
CA PRO A 274 -0.66 -4.99 -14.14
C PRO A 274 -1.46 -4.41 -12.98
N GLU A 275 -1.24 -4.89 -11.77
CA GLU A 275 -1.95 -4.52 -10.54
C GLU A 275 -1.72 -3.03 -10.21
N THR A 276 -0.48 -2.58 -10.32
CA THR A 276 -0.15 -1.16 -10.12
C THR A 276 -0.57 -0.30 -11.32
N GLN A 277 -0.67 -0.85 -12.51
CA GLN A 277 -1.22 -0.14 -13.68
C GLN A 277 -2.74 0.07 -13.56
N PHE A 278 -3.51 -0.88 -13.01
CA PHE A 278 -4.92 -0.66 -12.67
C PHE A 278 -5.06 0.43 -11.60
N LEU A 279 -4.23 0.37 -10.58
CA LEU A 279 -4.18 1.40 -9.53
C LEU A 279 -3.83 2.79 -10.11
N GLN A 280 -2.87 2.87 -11.04
CA GLN A 280 -2.55 4.10 -11.76
C GLN A 280 -3.75 4.62 -12.56
N GLY A 281 -4.47 3.75 -13.28
CA GLY A 281 -5.66 4.11 -14.02
C GLY A 281 -6.76 4.67 -13.11
N TRP A 282 -6.94 4.10 -11.92
CA TRP A 282 -7.87 4.58 -10.92
C TRP A 282 -7.46 5.94 -10.33
N LEU A 283 -6.19 6.12 -10.00
CA LEU A 283 -5.63 7.39 -9.55
C LEU A 283 -5.77 8.50 -10.60
N MET A 284 -5.60 8.18 -11.89
CA MET A 284 -5.78 9.14 -12.98
C MET A 284 -7.24 9.56 -13.18
N HIS A 285 -8.20 8.77 -12.73
CA HIS A 285 -9.62 9.08 -12.84
C HIS A 285 -9.97 10.39 -12.10
N ASP A 286 -9.42 10.61 -10.92
CA ASP A 286 -9.60 11.83 -10.14
C ASP A 286 -8.43 12.83 -10.28
N ARG A 287 -7.49 12.59 -11.20
CA ARG A 287 -6.34 13.44 -11.52
C ARG A 287 -5.35 13.60 -10.36
N PHE A 288 -5.22 12.60 -9.49
CA PHE A 288 -4.33 12.61 -8.31
C PHE A 288 -4.60 13.74 -7.29
N LEU A 289 -5.82 14.23 -7.18
CA LEU A 289 -6.09 15.41 -6.36
C LEU A 289 -5.87 15.17 -4.87
N MET A 290 -4.79 15.79 -4.33
CA MET A 290 -4.51 15.91 -2.90
C MET A 290 -4.30 17.41 -2.60
N ARG A 291 -5.37 18.15 -2.31
CA ARG A 291 -5.36 19.61 -2.27
C ARG A 291 -4.95 20.22 -0.93
N SER A 292 -4.92 19.44 0.15
CA SER A 292 -4.59 19.95 1.47
C SER A 292 -3.08 20.22 1.64
N PRO A 293 -2.66 21.07 2.58
CA PRO A 293 -1.25 21.25 2.94
C PRO A 293 -0.56 19.95 3.38
N PHE A 294 -1.33 18.95 3.85
CA PHE A 294 -0.82 17.63 4.13
C PHE A 294 -0.57 16.81 2.86
N GLY A 295 -1.54 16.78 1.95
CA GLY A 295 -1.52 15.87 0.79
C GLY A 295 -0.65 16.35 -0.38
N ILE A 296 -0.62 17.66 -0.65
CA ILE A 296 0.10 18.22 -1.81
C ILE A 296 1.57 17.83 -1.88
N PRO A 297 2.37 17.85 -0.80
CA PRO A 297 3.76 17.40 -0.87
C PRO A 297 3.92 15.91 -1.24
N TYR A 298 3.01 15.06 -0.78
CA TYR A 298 2.99 13.64 -1.11
C TYR A 298 2.65 13.39 -2.57
N GLU A 299 1.59 14.03 -3.07
CA GLU A 299 1.23 13.95 -4.47
C GLU A 299 2.38 14.45 -5.36
N PHE A 300 2.97 15.59 -5.02
CA PHE A 300 4.08 16.15 -5.79
C PHE A 300 5.27 15.18 -5.83
N LEU A 301 5.62 14.56 -4.70
CA LEU A 301 6.74 13.61 -4.63
C LEU A 301 6.48 12.34 -5.45
N TRP A 302 5.30 11.74 -5.33
CA TRP A 302 5.07 10.37 -5.80
C TRP A 302 4.36 10.25 -7.13
N ALA A 303 3.39 11.13 -7.43
CA ALA A 303 2.58 11.01 -8.64
C ALA A 303 3.42 11.20 -9.93
N ASN A 304 3.14 10.36 -10.91
CA ASN A 304 3.67 10.49 -12.27
C ASN A 304 2.53 10.53 -13.29
N PRO A 305 2.03 11.73 -13.65
CA PRO A 305 0.90 11.86 -14.57
C PRO A 305 1.25 11.49 -16.02
N TYR A 306 2.51 11.26 -16.33
CA TYR A 306 2.96 10.85 -17.67
C TYR A 306 3.04 9.33 -17.82
N GLN A 307 2.87 8.59 -16.73
CA GLN A 307 2.84 7.13 -16.76
C GLN A 307 1.45 6.67 -17.20
N PRO A 308 1.35 5.79 -18.21
CA PRO A 308 0.07 5.20 -18.57
C PRO A 308 -0.44 4.28 -17.44
N GLY A 309 -1.76 4.18 -17.33
CA GLY A 309 -2.44 3.20 -16.49
C GLY A 309 -3.36 2.33 -17.34
N LEU A 310 -3.65 1.12 -16.87
CA LEU A 310 -4.72 0.30 -17.42
C LEU A 310 -6.08 0.86 -16.96
N SER A 311 -7.12 0.57 -17.72
CA SER A 311 -8.47 0.96 -17.32
C SER A 311 -8.87 0.23 -16.05
N TYR A 312 -9.04 0.95 -14.95
CA TYR A 312 -9.40 0.37 -13.65
C TYR A 312 -10.77 -0.35 -13.66
N VAL A 313 -11.66 0.02 -14.60
CA VAL A 313 -12.94 -0.68 -14.74
C VAL A 313 -12.79 -2.14 -15.23
N SER A 314 -11.60 -2.49 -15.71
CA SER A 314 -11.25 -3.87 -16.07
C SER A 314 -10.46 -4.59 -14.95
N ALA A 315 -10.24 -3.95 -13.81
CA ALA A 315 -9.66 -4.62 -12.66
C ALA A 315 -10.67 -5.63 -12.06
N PRO A 316 -10.19 -6.67 -11.37
CA PRO A 316 -11.06 -7.63 -10.70
C PRO A 316 -12.09 -6.96 -9.79
N LEU A 317 -13.29 -7.52 -9.71
CA LEU A 317 -14.33 -7.07 -8.79
C LEU A 317 -14.41 -7.91 -7.51
N VAL A 318 -13.64 -8.99 -7.45
CA VAL A 318 -13.53 -9.89 -6.31
C VAL A 318 -12.06 -10.04 -5.93
N PHE A 319 -11.76 -9.93 -4.65
CA PHE A 319 -10.48 -10.28 -4.04
C PHE A 319 -10.74 -11.20 -2.86
N TYR A 320 -10.10 -12.35 -2.85
CA TYR A 320 -10.13 -13.28 -1.73
C TYR A 320 -8.74 -13.81 -1.41
N ALA A 321 -8.36 -13.70 -0.15
CA ALA A 321 -7.12 -14.22 0.39
C ALA A 321 -7.42 -15.20 1.52
N ALA A 322 -7.42 -16.49 1.22
CA ALA A 322 -7.75 -17.56 2.16
C ALA A 322 -6.82 -17.59 3.38
N ASP A 323 -5.55 -17.23 3.22
CA ASP A 323 -4.57 -17.20 4.32
C ASP A 323 -4.88 -16.12 5.36
N SER A 324 -5.36 -14.96 4.92
CA SER A 324 -5.76 -13.85 5.78
C SER A 324 -7.25 -13.84 6.14
N GLY A 325 -8.08 -14.61 5.44
CA GLY A 325 -9.53 -14.59 5.54
C GLY A 325 -10.14 -13.24 5.13
N ARG A 326 -9.51 -12.54 4.19
CA ARG A 326 -9.98 -11.26 3.68
C ARG A 326 -10.71 -11.46 2.35
N LEU A 327 -11.89 -10.90 2.27
CA LEU A 327 -12.75 -10.97 1.09
C LEU A 327 -13.32 -9.61 0.80
N PHE A 328 -13.14 -9.10 -0.43
CA PHE A 328 -13.74 -7.87 -0.90
C PHE A 328 -14.45 -8.13 -2.23
N ILE A 329 -15.68 -7.68 -2.36
CA ILE A 329 -16.52 -7.85 -3.55
C ILE A 329 -17.15 -6.52 -3.90
N ARG A 330 -17.16 -6.17 -5.19
CA ARG A 330 -17.90 -5.02 -5.74
C ARG A 330 -18.82 -5.51 -6.85
N SER A 331 -19.98 -4.87 -6.99
CA SER A 331 -20.88 -5.12 -8.14
C SER A 331 -20.47 -4.37 -9.40
N GLY A 332 -19.52 -3.44 -9.29
CA GLY A 332 -19.02 -2.61 -10.39
C GLY A 332 -18.09 -1.54 -9.86
N TRP A 333 -17.60 -0.67 -10.75
CA TRP A 333 -16.67 0.42 -10.41
C TRP A 333 -17.34 1.79 -10.29
N GLU A 334 -18.64 1.87 -10.51
CA GLU A 334 -19.44 3.09 -10.36
C GLU A 334 -19.60 3.45 -8.88
N GLU A 335 -19.81 4.72 -8.58
CA GLU A 335 -19.98 5.22 -7.20
C GLU A 335 -21.20 4.65 -6.47
N ASN A 336 -22.23 4.23 -7.23
CA ASN A 336 -23.43 3.59 -6.70
C ASN A 336 -23.33 2.05 -6.65
N ALA A 337 -22.16 1.47 -6.89
CA ALA A 337 -21.97 0.04 -6.80
C ALA A 337 -22.24 -0.47 -5.37
N HIS A 338 -22.76 -1.68 -5.26
CA HIS A 338 -22.79 -2.41 -4.00
C HIS A 338 -21.40 -2.96 -3.68
N TRP A 339 -21.06 -2.94 -2.42
CA TRP A 339 -19.79 -3.47 -1.93
C TRP A 339 -20.02 -4.35 -0.70
N PHE A 340 -19.20 -5.39 -0.60
CA PHE A 340 -19.17 -6.30 0.53
C PHE A 340 -17.70 -6.56 0.94
N GLY A 341 -17.43 -6.60 2.25
CA GLY A 341 -16.10 -6.92 2.76
C GLY A 341 -16.13 -7.77 4.00
N VAL A 342 -15.18 -8.70 4.09
CA VAL A 342 -14.80 -9.43 5.30
C VAL A 342 -13.36 -9.07 5.62
N PHE A 343 -13.13 -8.47 6.78
CA PHE A 343 -11.81 -8.01 7.23
C PHE A 343 -11.84 -7.82 8.75
N ASP A 344 -10.74 -8.03 9.41
CA ASP A 344 -10.54 -7.83 10.86
C ASP A 344 -11.66 -8.42 11.75
N GLY A 345 -12.22 -9.55 11.32
CA GLY A 345 -13.29 -10.26 12.03
C GLY A 345 -14.68 -9.61 11.92
N VAL A 346 -14.88 -8.68 10.99
CA VAL A 346 -16.21 -8.11 10.68
C VAL A 346 -16.61 -8.42 9.25
N SER A 347 -17.93 -8.55 9.03
CA SER A 347 -18.53 -8.54 7.70
C SER A 347 -19.30 -7.24 7.53
N GLN A 348 -19.14 -6.57 6.40
CA GLN A 348 -19.70 -5.24 6.17
C GLN A 348 -20.25 -5.12 4.75
N THR A 349 -21.31 -4.35 4.59
CA THR A 349 -21.85 -3.97 3.29
C THR A 349 -21.79 -2.46 3.12
N PHE A 350 -21.66 -2.02 1.87
CA PHE A 350 -21.82 -0.62 1.51
C PHE A 350 -22.84 -0.52 0.37
N ALA A 351 -23.86 0.29 0.61
CA ALA A 351 -24.90 0.61 -0.36
C ALA A 351 -25.47 2.00 -0.07
N ASP A 352 -25.92 2.71 -1.07
CA ASP A 352 -26.53 4.05 -0.95
C ASP A 352 -25.66 5.03 -0.14
N GLY A 353 -24.33 4.99 -0.34
CA GLY A 353 -23.38 5.87 0.33
C GLY A 353 -23.12 5.54 1.81
N LYS A 354 -23.55 4.38 2.30
CA LYS A 354 -23.45 4.03 3.71
C LYS A 354 -22.84 2.66 3.94
N ALA A 355 -21.81 2.60 4.80
CA ALA A 355 -21.27 1.36 5.34
C ALA A 355 -22.12 0.86 6.53
N THR A 356 -22.42 -0.44 6.52
CA THR A 356 -23.20 -1.09 7.58
C THR A 356 -22.57 -2.43 7.96
N ASN A 357 -22.25 -2.62 9.24
CA ASN A 357 -21.82 -3.93 9.71
C ASN A 357 -22.97 -4.93 9.59
N LEU A 358 -22.68 -6.03 8.91
CA LEU A 358 -23.65 -7.09 8.70
C LEU A 358 -23.88 -7.85 10.01
N ASN A 359 -25.14 -8.05 10.37
CA ASN A 359 -25.50 -9.00 11.41
C ASN A 359 -25.83 -10.36 10.76
N PRO A 360 -24.96 -11.37 10.88
CA PRO A 360 -25.19 -12.68 10.27
C PRO A 360 -26.49 -13.36 10.72
N ASP A 361 -27.01 -13.02 11.89
CA ASP A 361 -28.25 -13.59 12.43
C ASP A 361 -29.51 -13.13 11.68
N LEU A 362 -29.40 -12.03 10.94
CA LEU A 362 -30.53 -11.43 10.21
C LEU A 362 -30.55 -11.78 8.72
N VAL A 363 -29.52 -12.48 8.21
CA VAL A 363 -29.39 -12.79 6.77
C VAL A 363 -29.67 -14.27 6.56
N ASN A 364 -30.77 -14.57 5.86
CA ASN A 364 -31.24 -15.93 5.59
C ASN A 364 -31.22 -16.29 4.09
N ALA A 365 -30.92 -15.33 3.21
CA ALA A 365 -30.85 -15.53 1.78
C ALA A 365 -29.44 -15.24 1.25
N PRO A 366 -29.01 -15.88 0.15
CA PRO A 366 -27.78 -15.53 -0.53
C PRO A 366 -27.76 -14.06 -0.97
N LEU A 367 -26.60 -13.43 -0.85
CA LEU A 367 -26.35 -12.06 -1.29
C LEU A 367 -25.64 -12.12 -2.65
N ALA A 368 -26.38 -11.80 -3.73
CA ALA A 368 -25.78 -11.66 -5.06
C ALA A 368 -25.14 -10.26 -5.18
N LEU A 369 -23.86 -10.23 -5.53
CA LEU A 369 -23.01 -9.03 -5.54
C LEU A 369 -22.31 -8.82 -6.90
N GLY A 370 -23.01 -8.98 -7.98
CA GLY A 370 -22.44 -8.90 -9.33
C GLY A 370 -21.59 -10.14 -9.64
N GLU A 371 -20.28 -10.07 -9.48
CA GLU A 371 -19.33 -11.13 -9.84
C GLU A 371 -19.19 -12.26 -8.81
N ALA A 372 -19.93 -12.25 -7.71
CA ALA A 372 -19.88 -13.28 -6.69
C ALA A 372 -21.19 -13.38 -5.90
N THR A 373 -21.42 -14.52 -5.25
CA THR A 373 -22.52 -14.71 -4.31
C THR A 373 -22.02 -15.10 -2.94
N VAL A 374 -22.55 -14.45 -1.89
CA VAL A 374 -22.20 -14.72 -0.49
C VAL A 374 -23.34 -15.41 0.22
N CYS A 375 -23.06 -16.56 0.85
CA CYS A 375 -23.99 -17.34 1.67
C CYS A 375 -23.52 -17.33 3.14
N LEU A 376 -24.45 -17.17 4.09
CA LEU A 376 -24.15 -17.16 5.52
C LEU A 376 -24.58 -18.48 6.16
N ALA A 377 -23.61 -19.31 6.56
CA ALA A 377 -23.86 -20.66 7.08
C ALA A 377 -24.26 -20.71 8.55
N LYS A 378 -24.34 -19.55 9.24
CA LYS A 378 -24.72 -19.51 10.66
C LYS A 378 -26.13 -20.03 10.92
N ASN A 379 -27.08 -19.62 10.07
CA ASN A 379 -28.51 -19.94 10.23
C ASN A 379 -29.02 -20.91 9.19
N ALA A 380 -28.27 -21.24 8.15
CA ALA A 380 -28.67 -22.10 7.06
C ALA A 380 -27.54 -23.07 6.67
N ARG A 381 -27.95 -24.27 6.27
CA ARG A 381 -27.03 -25.31 5.73
C ARG A 381 -27.46 -25.72 4.32
N LYS A 382 -28.49 -25.06 3.81
CA LYS A 382 -28.98 -25.24 2.44
C LYS A 382 -29.18 -23.87 1.83
N PHE A 383 -28.69 -23.71 0.61
CA PHE A 383 -28.79 -22.48 -0.15
C PHE A 383 -29.29 -22.81 -1.57
N VAL A 384 -29.99 -21.90 -2.19
CA VAL A 384 -30.27 -21.92 -3.62
C VAL A 384 -29.69 -20.65 -4.20
N VAL A 385 -28.76 -20.82 -5.14
CA VAL A 385 -28.06 -19.72 -5.80
C VAL A 385 -28.36 -19.75 -7.30
N THR A 386 -28.35 -18.61 -7.95
CA THR A 386 -28.40 -18.51 -9.41
C THR A 386 -27.21 -17.69 -9.82
N LEU A 387 -26.26 -18.31 -10.53
CA LEU A 387 -24.98 -17.74 -10.87
C LEU A 387 -24.89 -17.46 -12.37
N GLU A 388 -24.13 -16.47 -12.74
CA GLU A 388 -23.60 -16.30 -14.08
C GLU A 388 -22.30 -17.10 -14.23
N ASP A 389 -21.83 -17.27 -15.48
CA ASP A 389 -20.66 -18.08 -15.77
C ASP A 389 -19.39 -17.55 -15.05
N GLY A 390 -18.71 -18.45 -14.36
CA GLY A 390 -17.46 -18.12 -13.65
C GLY A 390 -17.61 -17.40 -12.30
N GLN A 391 -18.84 -17.21 -11.78
CA GLN A 391 -19.05 -16.57 -10.48
C GLN A 391 -18.78 -17.52 -9.32
N PRO A 392 -17.86 -17.19 -8.38
CA PRO A 392 -17.64 -17.97 -7.16
C PRO A 392 -18.77 -17.77 -6.14
N VAL A 393 -18.96 -18.78 -5.30
CA VAL A 393 -19.83 -18.71 -4.12
C VAL A 393 -18.97 -18.74 -2.87
N PHE A 394 -19.09 -17.72 -2.02
CA PHE A 394 -18.45 -17.68 -0.72
C PHE A 394 -19.41 -18.04 0.41
N ILE A 395 -19.07 -19.05 1.21
CA ILE A 395 -19.85 -19.46 2.36
C ILE A 395 -19.14 -19.01 3.62
N LEU A 396 -19.75 -18.10 4.36
CA LEU A 396 -19.21 -17.47 5.56
C LEU A 396 -19.83 -18.03 6.85
N GLY A 397 -19.14 -17.84 7.98
CA GLY A 397 -19.65 -18.18 9.30
C GLY A 397 -19.51 -19.67 9.64
N LEU A 398 -18.62 -20.37 8.96
CA LEU A 398 -18.17 -21.71 9.30
C LEU A 398 -17.18 -21.67 10.45
N GLN A 399 -16.91 -22.83 11.07
CA GLN A 399 -15.79 -22.92 12.01
C GLN A 399 -14.46 -22.85 11.25
N PRO A 400 -13.46 -22.13 11.74
CA PRO A 400 -12.14 -22.13 11.15
C PRO A 400 -11.60 -23.55 10.91
N ARG A 401 -11.04 -23.78 9.70
CA ARG A 401 -10.49 -25.07 9.29
C ARG A 401 -11.50 -26.24 9.35
N GLN A 402 -12.80 -25.96 9.30
CA GLN A 402 -13.85 -26.96 9.32
C GLN A 402 -13.93 -27.66 7.96
N THR A 403 -13.80 -28.99 7.98
CA THR A 403 -14.10 -29.83 6.81
C THR A 403 -15.59 -30.16 6.78
N LEU A 404 -16.19 -30.01 5.60
CA LEU A 404 -17.60 -30.26 5.31
C LEU A 404 -17.75 -31.14 4.09
N LEU A 405 -18.84 -31.86 4.01
CA LEU A 405 -19.34 -32.39 2.73
C LEU A 405 -20.22 -31.31 2.10
N VAL A 406 -19.86 -30.95 0.89
CA VAL A 406 -20.62 -30.05 0.03
C VAL A 406 -21.35 -30.90 -0.99
N GLU A 407 -22.65 -30.76 -1.07
CA GLU A 407 -23.54 -31.42 -2.03
C GLU A 407 -24.13 -30.33 -2.92
N VAL A 408 -23.96 -30.48 -4.24
CA VAL A 408 -24.48 -29.53 -5.24
C VAL A 408 -25.50 -30.24 -6.12
N ASP A 409 -26.70 -29.72 -6.22
CA ASP A 409 -27.85 -30.20 -7.02
C ASP A 409 -28.21 -31.69 -6.78
N ASP A 410 -27.95 -32.25 -5.59
CA ASP A 410 -28.10 -33.66 -5.22
C ASP A 410 -27.28 -34.62 -6.12
N GLU A 411 -26.32 -34.12 -6.90
CA GLU A 411 -25.52 -34.91 -7.85
C GLU A 411 -24.03 -35.00 -7.47
N GLU A 412 -23.43 -33.89 -7.07
CA GLU A 412 -22.01 -33.86 -6.71
C GLU A 412 -21.84 -33.75 -5.20
N ILE A 413 -21.01 -34.65 -4.64
CA ILE A 413 -20.64 -34.61 -3.22
C ILE A 413 -19.13 -34.67 -3.11
N TYR A 414 -18.55 -33.65 -2.50
CA TYR A 414 -17.10 -33.57 -2.25
C TYR A 414 -16.79 -33.00 -0.87
N GLU A 415 -15.58 -33.26 -0.38
CA GLU A 415 -15.10 -32.65 0.87
C GLU A 415 -14.43 -31.32 0.56
N ALA A 416 -14.82 -30.29 1.32
CA ALA A 416 -14.20 -28.98 1.27
C ALA A 416 -13.89 -28.47 2.68
N THR A 417 -12.82 -27.69 2.82
CA THR A 417 -12.37 -27.18 4.11
C THR A 417 -12.37 -25.66 4.10
N ALA A 418 -13.08 -25.07 5.06
CA ALA A 418 -13.07 -23.64 5.28
C ALA A 418 -11.67 -23.14 5.66
N ASP A 419 -11.36 -21.92 5.31
CA ASP A 419 -10.12 -21.24 5.66
C ASP A 419 -9.97 -20.96 7.17
N ALA A 420 -8.91 -20.22 7.53
CA ALA A 420 -8.64 -19.84 8.91
C ALA A 420 -9.66 -18.85 9.49
N ALA A 421 -10.42 -18.15 8.66
CA ALA A 421 -11.49 -17.21 9.05
C ALA A 421 -12.89 -17.86 9.02
N GLY A 422 -13.01 -19.09 8.55
CA GLY A 422 -14.29 -19.79 8.40
C GLY A 422 -15.03 -19.39 7.11
N ILE A 423 -14.28 -19.05 6.07
CA ILE A 423 -14.75 -18.83 4.71
C ILE A 423 -14.49 -20.08 3.87
N LEU A 424 -15.45 -20.48 3.06
CA LEU A 424 -15.32 -21.54 2.07
C LEU A 424 -15.71 -20.96 0.71
N GLU A 425 -14.77 -21.03 -0.23
CA GLU A 425 -15.00 -20.70 -1.64
C GLU A 425 -15.42 -21.94 -2.42
N LEU A 426 -16.43 -21.82 -3.26
CA LEU A 426 -16.88 -22.83 -4.20
C LEU A 426 -16.82 -22.25 -5.61
N GLU A 427 -15.94 -22.80 -6.45
CA GLU A 427 -15.75 -22.35 -7.84
C GLU A 427 -16.63 -23.12 -8.83
N ASP A 428 -16.90 -24.40 -8.57
CA ASP A 428 -17.58 -25.32 -9.50
C ASP A 428 -19.08 -25.47 -9.20
N VAL A 429 -19.79 -24.35 -8.98
CA VAL A 429 -21.26 -24.39 -8.80
C VAL A 429 -21.92 -24.17 -10.16
N PRO A 430 -22.92 -25.00 -10.57
CA PRO A 430 -23.62 -24.83 -11.85
C PRO A 430 -24.20 -23.43 -12.04
N HIS A 431 -24.05 -22.89 -13.24
CA HIS A 431 -24.50 -21.54 -13.62
C HIS A 431 -25.64 -21.59 -14.64
N GLY A 432 -26.31 -20.46 -14.85
CA GLY A 432 -27.44 -20.30 -15.81
C GLY A 432 -28.76 -20.94 -15.36
N LYS A 433 -28.79 -21.64 -14.22
CA LYS A 433 -29.97 -22.20 -13.57
C LYS A 433 -29.84 -22.12 -12.06
N PRO A 434 -30.94 -22.17 -11.29
CA PRO A 434 -30.84 -22.30 -9.84
C PRO A 434 -30.11 -23.58 -9.44
N ALA A 435 -29.08 -23.47 -8.61
CA ALA A 435 -28.32 -24.58 -8.05
C ALA A 435 -28.53 -24.68 -6.55
N GLY A 436 -28.79 -25.88 -6.05
CA GLY A 436 -28.98 -26.19 -4.64
C GLY A 436 -27.64 -26.59 -3.98
N ILE A 437 -27.21 -25.88 -2.95
CA ILE A 437 -26.01 -26.19 -2.18
C ILE A 437 -26.44 -26.67 -0.80
N ARG A 438 -25.93 -27.84 -0.37
CA ARG A 438 -26.14 -28.39 0.96
C ARG A 438 -24.82 -28.66 1.65
N LEU A 439 -24.72 -28.22 2.90
CA LEU A 439 -23.55 -28.44 3.76
C LEU A 439 -23.89 -29.47 4.85
N SER A 440 -23.08 -30.52 4.97
CA SER A 440 -23.21 -31.52 6.01
C SER A 440 -21.84 -31.84 6.65
N ARG A 441 -21.86 -32.53 7.79
CA ARG A 441 -20.62 -33.03 8.39
C ARG A 441 -20.21 -34.32 7.72
N PRO A 442 -18.90 -34.57 7.51
CA PRO A 442 -18.42 -35.85 7.08
C PRO A 442 -18.87 -36.97 8.06
N PRO A 443 -19.18 -38.17 7.57
CA PRO A 443 -19.50 -39.29 8.46
C PRO A 443 -18.31 -39.57 9.40
N ALA A 444 -18.62 -39.84 10.67
CA ALA A 444 -17.59 -40.18 11.65
C ALA A 444 -16.91 -41.47 11.24
N GLY A 445 -15.66 -41.38 10.72
CA GLY A 445 -14.87 -42.56 10.35
C GLY A 445 -14.25 -42.57 8.96
N SER A 446 -14.44 -41.59 8.12
CA SER A 446 -13.66 -41.44 6.87
C SER A 446 -12.31 -40.77 7.19
N LYS A 447 -11.31 -41.59 7.50
CA LYS A 447 -9.89 -41.23 7.50
C LYS A 447 -9.18 -42.06 6.45
#